data_724ceca522a9ba2129eb24d200a95805
#
_entry.id   724ceca522a9ba2129eb24d200a95805
#
_cell.length_a   1.000
_cell.length_b   1.000
_cell.length_c   1.000
_cell.angle_alpha   90.00
_cell.angle_beta   90.00
_cell.angle_gamma   90.00
#
_symmetry.space_group_name_H-M   'P 1'
#
loop_
_entity.id
_entity.type
_entity.pdbx_description
1 polymer ?
#
loop_
_entity_poly.entity_id
_entity_poly.type
_entity_poly.pdbx_seq_one_letter_code
_entity_poly.pdbx_strand_id
1 'polypeptide(L)'
;MKIISHLGPKNTYTGQATRMLAERIEEETELVDLASLEAVARSVALHEADMGVMAYYNYLEGLVQECLDLIYENDLKITGMQRLPIVLSLGAHSENHSTAEVYSHPKALAQCSGWLWDHYRDSKQIPTTSTAAAAQRVAEAKSGLAIASSEALKKYGLDLVGEDIGNKRYGRTNFTDFYLVARENGCAFDKTREYLTMVAITPHVDRPGLLAEILQQTAYHNLNNVKIHSRPALDDVAIEGLEPQMFYLEVVGHRNNDDMRRCIDSLRYKMKPEGRDIEVVRVLGSYERP
;
A
#
# COMPACT_ATOMS: atom_id res chain seq x y z
N MET A 1 25.08 7.14 2.01
CA MET A 1 24.08 7.09 0.92
C MET A 1 23.22 5.85 1.18
N LYS A 2 21.87 5.98 1.19
CA LYS A 2 20.92 4.89 1.39
C LYS A 2 20.23 4.55 0.08
N ILE A 3 20.07 3.28 -0.22
CA ILE A 3 19.36 2.80 -1.41
C ILE A 3 17.89 2.51 -1.03
N ILE A 4 16.94 3.12 -1.76
CA ILE A 4 15.51 2.89 -1.59
C ILE A 4 14.96 2.30 -2.88
N SER A 5 14.52 1.05 -2.82
CA SER A 5 13.87 0.37 -3.95
C SER A 5 12.37 0.64 -3.97
N HIS A 6 11.76 0.67 -5.17
CA HIS A 6 10.32 0.79 -5.32
C HIS A 6 9.83 0.19 -6.64
N LEU A 7 8.53 -0.09 -6.72
CA LEU A 7 7.90 -0.53 -7.97
C LEU A 7 7.94 0.60 -8.99
N GLY A 8 8.63 0.37 -10.12
CA GLY A 8 8.75 1.32 -11.22
C GLY A 8 7.52 1.40 -12.13
N PRO A 9 7.56 2.28 -13.10
CA PRO A 9 8.60 3.30 -13.37
C PRO A 9 8.51 4.53 -12.44
N LYS A 10 9.58 5.35 -12.41
CA LYS A 10 9.75 6.55 -11.54
C LYS A 10 8.59 7.55 -11.49
N ASN A 11 7.77 7.61 -12.54
CA ASN A 11 6.68 8.59 -12.67
C ASN A 11 5.30 8.01 -12.30
N THR A 12 5.29 7.00 -11.46
CA THR A 12 4.09 6.43 -10.85
C THR A 12 3.82 7.08 -9.49
N TYR A 13 2.62 6.82 -8.94
CA TYR A 13 2.31 7.21 -7.55
C TYR A 13 3.29 6.57 -6.54
N THR A 14 3.75 5.34 -6.80
CA THR A 14 4.79 4.71 -5.97
C THR A 14 6.09 5.51 -6.01
N GLY A 15 6.57 5.92 -7.19
CA GLY A 15 7.75 6.77 -7.32
C GLY A 15 7.59 8.13 -6.64
N GLN A 16 6.39 8.74 -6.67
CA GLN A 16 6.10 9.97 -5.95
C GLN A 16 6.15 9.75 -4.42
N ALA A 17 5.51 8.68 -3.91
CA ALA A 17 5.57 8.33 -2.49
C ALA A 17 7.02 8.09 -2.03
N THR A 18 7.81 7.43 -2.87
CA THR A 18 9.23 7.15 -2.57
C THR A 18 10.04 8.43 -2.43
N ARG A 19 9.87 9.41 -3.32
CA ARG A 19 10.55 10.72 -3.20
C ARG A 19 10.18 11.42 -1.91
N MET A 20 8.88 11.48 -1.56
CA MET A 20 8.42 12.12 -0.33
C MET A 20 8.92 11.44 0.94
N LEU A 21 9.04 10.11 0.92
CA LEU A 21 9.61 9.35 2.03
C LEU A 21 11.14 9.56 2.13
N ALA A 22 11.82 9.61 0.99
CA ALA A 22 13.26 9.87 0.92
C ALA A 22 13.63 11.27 1.47
N GLU A 23 12.81 12.28 1.23
CA GLU A 23 12.99 13.65 1.77
C GLU A 23 12.98 13.73 3.31
N ARG A 24 12.42 12.71 4.00
CA ARG A 24 12.42 12.61 5.47
C ARG A 24 13.64 11.94 6.04
N ILE A 25 14.50 11.39 5.17
CA ILE A 25 15.72 10.70 5.56
C ILE A 25 16.88 11.72 5.48
N GLU A 26 17.58 11.90 6.60
CA GLU A 26 18.67 12.88 6.68
C GLU A 26 19.87 12.54 5.77
N GLU A 27 20.04 11.26 5.45
CA GLU A 27 21.13 10.77 4.61
C GLU A 27 20.78 10.94 3.11
N GLU A 28 21.81 11.11 2.27
CA GLU A 28 21.65 11.06 0.82
C GLU A 28 21.05 9.73 0.38
N THR A 29 20.06 9.77 -0.52
CA THR A 29 19.33 8.60 -0.97
C THR A 29 19.44 8.39 -2.48
N GLU A 30 19.57 7.12 -2.88
CA GLU A 30 19.46 6.66 -4.27
C GLU A 30 18.14 5.89 -4.43
N LEU A 31 17.34 6.22 -5.46
CA LEU A 31 16.07 5.58 -5.75
C LEU A 31 16.20 4.61 -6.91
N VAL A 32 15.83 3.34 -6.69
CA VAL A 32 15.96 2.25 -7.66
C VAL A 32 14.61 1.68 -8.05
N ASP A 33 14.30 1.70 -9.36
CA ASP A 33 13.08 1.12 -9.93
C ASP A 33 13.21 -0.40 -10.07
N LEU A 34 12.24 -1.15 -9.58
CA LEU A 34 12.16 -2.60 -9.74
C LEU A 34 10.85 -3.01 -10.43
N ALA A 35 10.83 -4.22 -10.97
CA ALA A 35 9.76 -4.69 -11.85
C ALA A 35 8.52 -5.21 -11.11
N SER A 36 8.64 -5.61 -9.82
CA SER A 36 7.54 -6.16 -9.02
C SER A 36 7.68 -5.82 -7.54
N LEU A 37 6.59 -5.95 -6.78
CA LEU A 37 6.62 -5.80 -5.31
C LEU A 37 7.49 -6.88 -4.66
N GLU A 38 7.47 -8.11 -5.20
CA GLU A 38 8.34 -9.18 -4.75
C GLU A 38 9.82 -8.80 -4.91
N ALA A 39 10.21 -8.22 -6.06
CA ALA A 39 11.58 -7.75 -6.28
C ALA A 39 11.96 -6.66 -5.27
N VAL A 40 11.03 -5.75 -4.92
CA VAL A 40 11.26 -4.72 -3.89
C VAL A 40 11.49 -5.37 -2.52
N ALA A 41 10.63 -6.28 -2.09
CA ALA A 41 10.79 -6.95 -0.80
C ALA A 41 12.11 -7.75 -0.72
N ARG A 42 12.43 -8.51 -1.77
CA ARG A 42 13.66 -9.32 -1.84
C ARG A 42 14.93 -8.45 -1.86
N SER A 43 14.93 -7.32 -2.57
CA SER A 43 16.10 -6.43 -2.59
C SER A 43 16.45 -5.92 -1.18
N VAL A 44 15.43 -5.63 -0.36
CA VAL A 44 15.62 -5.23 1.04
C VAL A 44 16.10 -6.40 1.90
N ALA A 45 15.47 -7.56 1.77
CA ALA A 45 15.83 -8.77 2.53
C ALA A 45 17.26 -9.24 2.24
N LEU A 46 17.71 -9.16 0.98
CA LEU A 46 19.04 -9.57 0.53
C LEU A 46 20.13 -8.49 0.66
N HIS A 47 19.84 -7.36 1.31
CA HIS A 47 20.77 -6.23 1.48
C HIS A 47 21.21 -5.53 0.17
N GLU A 48 20.47 -5.69 -0.91
CA GLU A 48 20.66 -4.96 -2.17
C GLU A 48 20.09 -3.54 -2.09
N ALA A 49 19.07 -3.32 -1.24
CA ALA A 49 18.56 -2.03 -0.85
C ALA A 49 18.48 -1.91 0.67
N ASP A 50 18.61 -0.68 1.20
CA ASP A 50 18.45 -0.41 2.63
C ASP A 50 16.97 -0.42 3.02
N MET A 51 16.11 0.10 2.13
CA MET A 51 14.68 0.26 2.33
C MET A 51 13.91 -0.01 1.03
N GLY A 52 12.61 -0.30 1.17
CA GLY A 52 11.71 -0.47 0.05
C GLY A 52 10.42 0.30 0.24
N VAL A 53 9.80 0.78 -0.86
CA VAL A 53 8.49 1.42 -0.82
C VAL A 53 7.47 0.57 -1.55
N MET A 54 6.40 0.21 -0.85
CA MET A 54 5.37 -0.71 -1.31
C MET A 54 3.97 -0.12 -1.12
N ALA A 55 3.14 -0.16 -2.17
CA ALA A 55 1.73 0.20 -2.05
C ALA A 55 1.03 -0.81 -1.13
N TYR A 56 0.30 -0.31 -0.13
CA TYR A 56 -0.36 -1.12 0.89
C TYR A 56 -1.88 -1.13 0.75
N TYR A 57 -2.48 0.04 0.68
CA TYR A 57 -3.93 0.16 0.73
C TYR A 57 -4.43 1.30 -0.15
N ASN A 58 -5.38 1.01 -1.04
CA ASN A 58 -6.09 2.03 -1.80
C ASN A 58 -7.52 2.16 -1.27
N TYR A 59 -7.99 3.37 -1.05
CA TYR A 59 -9.30 3.62 -0.40
C TYR A 59 -10.51 3.16 -1.22
N LEU A 60 -10.38 3.03 -2.54
CA LEU A 60 -11.45 2.53 -3.39
C LEU A 60 -11.34 1.03 -3.70
N GLU A 61 -10.11 0.52 -3.76
CA GLU A 61 -9.84 -0.87 -4.16
C GLU A 61 -9.58 -1.80 -2.96
N GLY A 62 -9.21 -1.22 -1.81
CA GLY A 62 -8.87 -1.97 -0.61
C GLY A 62 -7.39 -2.34 -0.52
N LEU A 63 -7.11 -3.42 0.18
CA LEU A 63 -5.78 -3.93 0.47
C LEU A 63 -5.06 -4.40 -0.80
N VAL A 64 -3.78 -4.04 -0.93
CA VAL A 64 -2.83 -4.71 -1.83
C VAL A 64 -2.33 -5.95 -1.09
N GLN A 65 -3.02 -7.07 -1.28
CA GLN A 65 -2.81 -8.30 -0.49
C GLN A 65 -1.36 -8.75 -0.44
N GLU A 66 -0.70 -8.77 -1.59
CA GLU A 66 0.70 -9.16 -1.73
C GLU A 66 1.66 -8.36 -0.83
N CYS A 67 1.34 -7.09 -0.51
CA CYS A 67 2.22 -6.22 0.26
C CYS A 67 2.49 -6.77 1.68
N LEU A 68 1.44 -7.11 2.43
CA LEU A 68 1.60 -7.61 3.80
C LEU A 68 2.24 -8.99 3.84
N ASP A 69 1.96 -9.82 2.84
CA ASP A 69 2.53 -11.16 2.72
C ASP A 69 4.04 -11.11 2.52
N LEU A 70 4.47 -10.28 1.56
CA LEU A 70 5.88 -10.10 1.26
C LEU A 70 6.64 -9.51 2.46
N ILE A 71 6.02 -8.59 3.23
CA ILE A 71 6.59 -8.07 4.48
C ILE A 71 6.75 -9.20 5.50
N TYR A 72 5.73 -10.05 5.65
CA TYR A 72 5.75 -11.17 6.59
C TYR A 72 6.76 -12.24 6.21
N GLU A 73 6.74 -12.71 4.96
CA GLU A 73 7.60 -13.79 4.43
C GLU A 73 9.09 -13.42 4.42
N ASN A 74 9.40 -12.15 4.16
CA ASN A 74 10.78 -11.65 4.12
C ASN A 74 11.27 -11.05 5.46
N ASP A 75 10.50 -11.21 6.54
CA ASP A 75 10.76 -10.65 7.89
C ASP A 75 11.08 -9.15 7.89
N LEU A 76 10.46 -8.39 7.00
CA LEU A 76 10.63 -6.96 6.92
C LEU A 76 9.83 -6.23 7.99
N LYS A 77 10.22 -5.00 8.28
CA LYS A 77 9.54 -4.14 9.25
C LYS A 77 9.04 -2.87 8.57
N ILE A 78 7.82 -2.47 8.88
CA ILE A 78 7.25 -1.21 8.44
C ILE A 78 7.82 -0.11 9.34
N THR A 79 8.54 0.82 8.74
CA THR A 79 9.26 1.90 9.44
C THR A 79 8.68 3.27 9.17
N GLY A 80 7.83 3.40 8.15
CA GLY A 80 7.18 4.64 7.78
C GLY A 80 5.97 4.41 6.88
N MET A 81 5.17 5.47 6.72
CA MET A 81 4.02 5.48 5.83
C MET A 81 3.88 6.84 5.12
N GLN A 82 3.49 6.79 3.86
CA GLN A 82 3.09 7.96 3.09
C GLN A 82 1.70 7.75 2.51
N ARG A 83 0.78 8.68 2.79
CA ARG A 83 -0.52 8.76 2.12
C ARG A 83 -0.46 9.72 0.96
N LEU A 84 -0.89 9.28 -0.23
CA LEU A 84 -1.04 10.13 -1.39
C LEU A 84 -2.48 10.18 -1.88
N PRO A 85 -3.01 11.37 -2.21
CA PRO A 85 -4.25 11.47 -2.97
C PRO A 85 -4.01 10.95 -4.39
N ILE A 86 -4.93 10.10 -4.86
CA ILE A 86 -4.92 9.58 -6.24
C ILE A 86 -5.84 10.45 -7.07
N VAL A 87 -5.26 11.43 -7.71
CA VAL A 87 -5.96 12.37 -8.60
C VAL A 87 -5.70 11.96 -10.03
N LEU A 88 -6.76 11.51 -10.71
CA LEU A 88 -6.70 11.14 -12.12
C LEU A 88 -7.24 12.29 -12.97
N SER A 89 -6.43 12.74 -13.89
CA SER A 89 -6.77 13.82 -14.84
C SER A 89 -6.73 13.31 -16.27
N LEU A 90 -7.49 13.94 -17.17
CA LEU A 90 -7.47 13.67 -18.59
C LEU A 90 -6.54 14.66 -19.27
N GLY A 91 -5.65 14.17 -20.14
CA GLY A 91 -4.74 14.99 -20.92
C GLY A 91 -4.74 14.63 -22.39
N ALA A 92 -4.36 15.60 -23.22
CA ALA A 92 -4.19 15.46 -24.67
C ALA A 92 -2.95 16.20 -25.13
N HIS A 93 -2.38 15.79 -26.26
CA HIS A 93 -1.36 16.60 -26.94
C HIS A 93 -1.99 17.85 -27.53
N SER A 94 -1.30 19.00 -27.52
CA SER A 94 -1.80 20.28 -28.06
C SER A 94 -2.25 20.22 -29.53
N GLU A 95 -1.61 19.36 -30.32
CA GLU A 95 -1.95 19.12 -31.74
C GLU A 95 -3.05 18.05 -31.92
N ASN A 96 -3.59 17.48 -30.82
CA ASN A 96 -4.58 16.42 -30.89
C ASN A 96 -5.98 16.98 -31.12
N HIS A 97 -6.63 16.45 -32.16
CA HIS A 97 -8.03 16.72 -32.44
C HIS A 97 -8.91 15.47 -32.37
N SER A 98 -8.37 14.35 -31.85
CA SER A 98 -9.09 13.07 -31.78
C SER A 98 -9.46 12.73 -30.35
N THR A 99 -10.75 12.51 -30.12
CA THR A 99 -11.29 11.98 -28.85
C THR A 99 -11.73 10.52 -28.99
N ALA A 100 -11.37 9.86 -30.11
CA ALA A 100 -11.83 8.51 -30.42
C ALA A 100 -11.29 7.43 -29.45
N GLU A 101 -10.13 7.68 -28.84
CA GLU A 101 -9.46 6.71 -27.99
C GLU A 101 -8.99 7.33 -26.67
N VAL A 102 -9.26 6.64 -25.56
CA VAL A 102 -8.82 7.01 -24.21
C VAL A 102 -7.95 5.90 -23.65
N TYR A 103 -6.71 6.24 -23.34
CA TYR A 103 -5.69 5.32 -22.85
C TYR A 103 -5.50 5.46 -21.35
N SER A 104 -5.45 4.36 -20.61
CA SER A 104 -4.98 4.30 -19.23
C SER A 104 -4.81 2.87 -18.73
N HIS A 105 -4.31 2.72 -17.49
CA HIS A 105 -4.37 1.45 -16.78
C HIS A 105 -5.84 1.03 -16.55
N PRO A 106 -6.20 -0.27 -16.65
CA PRO A 106 -7.58 -0.76 -16.53
C PRO A 106 -8.33 -0.23 -15.29
N LYS A 107 -7.66 -0.18 -14.13
CA LYS A 107 -8.24 0.34 -12.89
C LYS A 107 -8.58 1.84 -12.98
N ALA A 108 -7.72 2.64 -13.61
CA ALA A 108 -7.98 4.07 -13.80
C ALA A 108 -9.12 4.31 -14.79
N LEU A 109 -9.23 3.53 -15.87
CA LEU A 109 -10.36 3.55 -16.77
C LEU A 109 -11.68 3.23 -16.05
N ALA A 110 -11.68 2.18 -15.23
CA ALA A 110 -12.85 1.81 -14.43
C ALA A 110 -13.25 2.89 -13.41
N GLN A 111 -12.27 3.50 -12.73
CA GLN A 111 -12.50 4.59 -11.77
C GLN A 111 -13.10 5.82 -12.45
N CYS A 112 -12.65 6.15 -13.67
CA CYS A 112 -13.12 7.31 -14.44
C CYS A 112 -14.35 7.01 -15.33
N SER A 113 -14.85 5.78 -15.37
CA SER A 113 -15.87 5.33 -16.31
C SER A 113 -17.15 6.17 -16.31
N GLY A 114 -17.62 6.62 -15.13
CA GLY A 114 -18.81 7.48 -15.03
C GLY A 114 -18.59 8.83 -15.70
N TRP A 115 -17.47 9.48 -15.44
CA TRP A 115 -17.12 10.75 -16.05
C TRP A 115 -16.90 10.64 -17.57
N LEU A 116 -16.23 9.55 -18.01
CA LEU A 116 -16.05 9.27 -19.45
C LEU A 116 -17.40 9.03 -20.14
N TRP A 117 -18.35 8.35 -19.49
CA TRP A 117 -19.69 8.16 -20.05
C TRP A 117 -20.41 9.47 -20.31
N ASP A 118 -20.28 10.45 -19.41
CA ASP A 118 -20.95 11.73 -19.54
C ASP A 118 -20.31 12.66 -20.58
N HIS A 119 -18.99 12.56 -20.81
CA HIS A 119 -18.25 13.52 -21.63
C HIS A 119 -17.64 12.91 -22.90
N TYR A 120 -17.36 11.60 -22.92
CA TYR A 120 -16.64 10.90 -24.00
C TYR A 120 -17.24 9.51 -24.27
N ARG A 121 -18.57 9.42 -24.34
CA ARG A 121 -19.33 8.16 -24.48
C ARG A 121 -18.87 7.28 -25.65
N ASP A 122 -18.55 7.89 -26.77
CA ASP A 122 -18.20 7.19 -28.01
C ASP A 122 -16.71 6.84 -28.11
N SER A 123 -15.90 7.22 -27.11
CA SER A 123 -14.48 6.93 -27.10
C SER A 123 -14.20 5.48 -26.74
N LYS A 124 -13.29 4.85 -27.47
CA LYS A 124 -12.81 3.51 -27.17
C LYS A 124 -11.80 3.56 -26.02
N GLN A 125 -12.05 2.84 -24.95
CA GLN A 125 -11.13 2.73 -23.83
C GLN A 125 -10.07 1.66 -24.12
N ILE A 126 -8.79 2.05 -24.09
CA ILE A 126 -7.66 1.17 -24.45
C ILE A 126 -6.75 0.99 -23.23
N PRO A 127 -6.60 -0.25 -22.74
CA PRO A 127 -5.75 -0.51 -21.58
C PRO A 127 -4.26 -0.38 -21.91
N THR A 128 -3.51 0.15 -20.93
CA THR A 128 -2.05 0.23 -20.93
C THR A 128 -1.49 -0.35 -19.63
N THR A 129 -0.19 -0.61 -19.59
CA THR A 129 0.48 -1.22 -18.43
C THR A 129 0.52 -0.31 -17.20
N SER A 130 0.46 1.02 -17.39
CA SER A 130 0.36 2.02 -16.33
C SER A 130 -0.28 3.31 -16.85
N THR A 131 -0.73 4.17 -15.95
CA THR A 131 -1.24 5.51 -16.30
C THR A 131 -0.12 6.37 -16.93
N ALA A 132 1.12 6.24 -16.49
CA ALA A 132 2.27 6.93 -17.06
C ALA A 132 2.57 6.43 -18.49
N ALA A 133 2.44 5.12 -18.77
CA ALA A 133 2.59 4.56 -20.11
C ALA A 133 1.49 5.09 -21.07
N ALA A 134 0.29 5.35 -20.57
CA ALA A 134 -0.76 5.99 -21.35
C ALA A 134 -0.39 7.42 -21.75
N ALA A 135 0.12 8.22 -20.81
CA ALA A 135 0.58 9.58 -21.09
C ALA A 135 1.71 9.60 -22.12
N GLN A 136 2.70 8.72 -21.94
CA GLN A 136 3.80 8.57 -22.89
C GLN A 136 3.29 8.22 -24.30
N ARG A 137 2.40 7.22 -24.43
CA ARG A 137 1.83 6.79 -25.69
C ARG A 137 1.12 7.92 -26.43
N VAL A 138 0.27 8.69 -25.71
CA VAL A 138 -0.48 9.81 -26.31
C VAL A 138 0.46 10.93 -26.76
N ALA A 139 1.51 11.20 -25.99
CA ALA A 139 2.54 12.18 -26.35
C ALA A 139 3.31 11.78 -27.61
N GLU A 140 3.74 10.52 -27.73
CA GLU A 140 4.46 9.99 -28.88
C GLU A 140 3.58 9.92 -30.13
N ALA A 141 2.32 9.48 -29.98
CA ALA A 141 1.38 9.38 -31.08
C ALA A 141 0.78 10.72 -31.49
N LYS A 142 0.86 11.75 -30.64
CA LYS A 142 0.19 13.05 -30.78
C LYS A 142 -1.31 12.93 -31.08
N SER A 143 -1.93 11.86 -30.58
CA SER A 143 -3.33 11.51 -30.82
C SER A 143 -3.94 10.71 -29.69
N GLY A 144 -5.26 10.88 -29.47
CA GLY A 144 -6.00 10.26 -28.38
C GLY A 144 -5.90 11.04 -27.07
N LEU A 145 -6.49 10.48 -26.03
CA LEU A 145 -6.57 11.05 -24.69
C LEU A 145 -5.89 10.11 -23.70
N ALA A 146 -5.20 10.64 -22.69
CA ALA A 146 -4.60 9.84 -21.62
C ALA A 146 -5.20 10.19 -20.25
N ILE A 147 -5.54 9.18 -19.46
CA ILE A 147 -5.85 9.37 -18.04
C ILE A 147 -4.60 9.02 -17.23
N ALA A 148 -4.08 10.01 -16.50
CA ALA A 148 -2.92 9.85 -15.63
C ALA A 148 -2.94 10.90 -14.49
N SER A 149 -1.89 10.89 -13.65
CA SER A 149 -1.68 12.00 -12.71
C SER A 149 -1.32 13.28 -13.48
N SER A 150 -1.70 14.44 -12.95
CA SER A 150 -1.34 15.74 -13.55
C SER A 150 0.18 15.91 -13.70
N GLU A 151 0.98 15.34 -12.78
CA GLU A 151 2.44 15.32 -12.88
C GLU A 151 2.93 14.53 -14.09
N ALA A 152 2.36 13.32 -14.32
CA ALA A 152 2.73 12.49 -15.47
C ALA A 152 2.31 13.16 -16.79
N LEU A 153 1.10 13.73 -16.86
CA LEU A 153 0.63 14.43 -18.06
C LEU A 153 1.55 15.61 -18.41
N LYS A 154 1.87 16.45 -17.44
CA LYS A 154 2.78 17.59 -17.63
C LYS A 154 4.18 17.16 -18.08
N LYS A 155 4.72 16.09 -17.47
CA LYS A 155 6.04 15.57 -17.82
C LYS A 155 6.13 15.15 -19.29
N TYR A 156 5.06 14.54 -19.83
CA TYR A 156 5.00 14.15 -21.23
C TYR A 156 4.49 15.25 -22.16
N GLY A 157 4.35 16.50 -21.67
CA GLY A 157 3.94 17.64 -22.47
C GLY A 157 2.48 17.57 -22.93
N LEU A 158 1.62 16.94 -22.16
CA LEU A 158 0.18 16.89 -22.42
C LEU A 158 -0.56 17.99 -21.67
N ASP A 159 -1.46 18.67 -22.37
CA ASP A 159 -2.36 19.66 -21.80
C ASP A 159 -3.48 18.99 -21.02
N LEU A 160 -3.87 19.60 -19.88
CA LEU A 160 -4.98 19.12 -19.07
C LEU A 160 -6.32 19.47 -19.73
N VAL A 161 -7.10 18.44 -20.03
CA VAL A 161 -8.46 18.54 -20.61
C VAL A 161 -9.53 18.38 -19.54
N GLY A 162 -9.26 17.61 -18.49
CA GLY A 162 -10.15 17.43 -17.35
C GLY A 162 -9.37 17.11 -16.08
N GLU A 163 -9.70 17.80 -14.99
CA GLU A 163 -9.04 17.61 -13.71
C GLU A 163 -9.90 16.78 -12.76
N ASP A 164 -9.22 15.94 -11.95
CA ASP A 164 -9.83 15.11 -10.89
C ASP A 164 -11.08 14.33 -11.35
N ILE A 165 -10.97 13.70 -12.51
CA ILE A 165 -12.11 13.00 -13.14
C ILE A 165 -12.45 11.67 -12.46
N GLY A 166 -11.48 11.08 -11.71
CA GLY A 166 -11.66 9.81 -11.03
C GLY A 166 -12.46 9.88 -9.74
N ASN A 167 -12.43 11.01 -9.04
CA ASN A 167 -13.09 11.18 -7.74
C ASN A 167 -14.56 11.64 -7.82
N LYS A 168 -14.97 12.18 -8.97
CA LYS A 168 -16.32 12.77 -9.15
C LYS A 168 -17.46 11.76 -8.98
N ARG A 169 -17.23 10.49 -9.30
CA ARG A 169 -18.25 9.43 -9.16
C ARG A 169 -18.60 9.09 -7.71
N TYR A 170 -17.63 9.17 -6.80
CA TYR A 170 -17.77 8.69 -5.43
C TYR A 170 -17.92 9.81 -4.39
N GLY A 171 -17.77 11.08 -4.79
CA GLY A 171 -17.80 12.23 -3.88
C GLY A 171 -16.75 12.19 -2.79
N ARG A 172 -15.71 11.34 -2.96
CA ARG A 172 -14.62 11.13 -2.00
C ARG A 172 -13.29 11.14 -2.73
N THR A 173 -12.30 11.77 -2.15
CA THR A 173 -10.92 11.69 -2.63
C THR A 173 -10.38 10.28 -2.43
N ASN A 174 -9.87 9.68 -3.50
CA ASN A 174 -9.16 8.41 -3.41
C ASN A 174 -7.75 8.65 -2.87
N PHE A 175 -7.29 7.78 -1.97
CA PHE A 175 -5.94 7.80 -1.44
C PHE A 175 -5.29 6.42 -1.59
N THR A 176 -3.98 6.41 -1.71
CA THR A 176 -3.19 5.19 -1.53
C THR A 176 -2.20 5.42 -0.40
N ASP A 177 -2.15 4.47 0.51
CA ASP A 177 -1.16 4.38 1.57
C ASP A 177 0.01 3.52 1.07
N PHE A 178 1.24 4.03 1.24
CA PHE A 178 2.49 3.37 0.88
C PHE A 178 3.32 3.15 2.13
N TYR A 179 3.81 1.94 2.33
CA TYR A 179 4.74 1.62 3.40
C TYR A 179 6.19 1.81 2.97
N LEU A 180 6.98 2.36 3.88
CA LEU A 180 8.43 2.26 3.88
C LEU A 180 8.81 1.04 4.72
N VAL A 181 9.52 0.10 4.13
CA VAL A 181 9.94 -1.14 4.79
C VAL A 181 11.46 -1.23 4.86
N ALA A 182 11.96 -1.84 5.92
CA ALA A 182 13.38 -2.11 6.14
C ALA A 182 13.54 -3.45 6.89
N ARG A 183 14.76 -3.93 7.05
CA ARG A 183 15.05 -5.15 7.85
C ARG A 183 14.82 -4.94 9.34
N GLU A 184 15.09 -3.75 9.83
CA GLU A 184 14.94 -3.41 11.23
C GLU A 184 13.90 -2.32 11.44
N ASN A 185 13.24 -2.34 12.60
CA ASN A 185 12.29 -1.30 12.93
C ASN A 185 13.04 -0.06 13.45
N GLY A 186 13.26 0.90 12.57
CA GLY A 186 13.94 2.17 12.85
C GLY A 186 13.05 3.28 13.39
N CYS A 187 11.73 3.07 13.55
CA CYS A 187 10.84 4.12 14.04
C CYS A 187 11.07 4.37 15.54
N ALA A 188 11.59 5.56 15.86
CA ALA A 188 11.77 5.99 17.24
C ALA A 188 10.42 6.33 17.89
N PHE A 189 10.27 6.00 19.18
CA PHE A 189 9.06 6.32 19.94
C PHE A 189 9.13 7.72 20.54
N ASP A 190 8.23 8.59 20.10
CA ASP A 190 8.01 9.92 20.69
C ASP A 190 6.55 9.99 21.19
N LYS A 191 6.38 10.21 22.50
CA LYS A 191 5.05 10.27 23.14
C LYS A 191 4.15 11.41 22.65
N THR A 192 4.72 12.40 21.95
CA THR A 192 3.98 13.54 21.41
C THR A 192 3.36 13.27 20.04
N ARG A 193 3.69 12.12 19.42
CA ARG A 193 3.23 11.73 18.09
C ARG A 193 2.25 10.56 18.15
N GLU A 194 1.39 10.49 17.15
CA GLU A 194 0.49 9.35 16.95
C GLU A 194 1.15 8.28 16.09
N TYR A 195 0.96 7.01 16.48
CA TYR A 195 1.53 5.86 15.79
C TYR A 195 0.46 4.84 15.44
N LEU A 196 0.77 4.05 14.43
CA LEU A 196 0.10 2.81 14.10
C LEU A 196 1.10 1.66 14.22
N THR A 197 0.62 0.52 14.70
CA THR A 197 1.40 -0.73 14.75
C THR A 197 0.66 -1.79 13.95
N MET A 198 1.37 -2.43 13.01
CA MET A 198 0.86 -3.59 12.29
C MET A 198 1.27 -4.86 13.03
N VAL A 199 0.28 -5.67 13.39
CA VAL A 199 0.47 -6.95 14.09
C VAL A 199 -0.11 -8.07 13.24
N ALA A 200 0.68 -9.10 12.97
CA ALA A 200 0.22 -10.35 12.36
C ALA A 200 -0.02 -11.38 13.46
N ILE A 201 -1.17 -12.05 13.40
CA ILE A 201 -1.57 -13.09 14.36
C ILE A 201 -1.92 -14.34 13.56
N THR A 202 -1.21 -15.45 13.82
CA THR A 202 -1.45 -16.76 13.20
C THR A 202 -1.90 -17.76 14.27
N PRO A 203 -3.20 -17.85 14.58
CA PRO A 203 -3.68 -18.78 15.59
C PRO A 203 -3.49 -20.22 15.13
N HIS A 204 -3.17 -21.12 16.06
CA HIS A 204 -3.04 -22.57 15.82
C HIS A 204 -4.35 -23.34 16.05
N VAL A 205 -5.45 -22.64 16.29
CA VAL A 205 -6.78 -23.20 16.46
C VAL A 205 -7.77 -22.37 15.65
N ASP A 206 -8.74 -23.01 15.06
CA ASP A 206 -9.90 -22.33 14.50
C ASP A 206 -11.14 -22.78 15.29
N ARG A 207 -11.87 -21.81 15.84
CA ARG A 207 -13.08 -22.04 16.60
C ARG A 207 -14.00 -20.83 16.59
N PRO A 208 -15.31 -21.03 16.79
CA PRO A 208 -16.24 -19.91 16.91
C PRO A 208 -15.79 -18.92 18.01
N GLY A 209 -15.80 -17.63 17.68
CA GLY A 209 -15.44 -16.55 18.59
C GLY A 209 -13.94 -16.21 18.66
N LEU A 210 -13.06 -16.92 17.96
CA LEU A 210 -11.61 -16.67 18.00
C LEU A 210 -11.24 -15.23 17.63
N LEU A 211 -11.73 -14.69 16.51
CA LEU A 211 -11.48 -13.30 16.13
C LEU A 211 -12.04 -12.32 17.16
N ALA A 212 -13.23 -12.59 17.71
CA ALA A 212 -13.80 -11.76 18.75
C ALA A 212 -12.91 -11.70 20.00
N GLU A 213 -12.32 -12.83 20.39
CA GLU A 213 -11.38 -12.90 21.52
C GLU A 213 -10.09 -12.12 21.25
N ILE A 214 -9.55 -12.20 20.04
CA ILE A 214 -8.39 -11.38 19.62
C ILE A 214 -8.72 -9.88 19.75
N LEU A 215 -9.87 -9.44 19.21
CA LEU A 215 -10.29 -8.05 19.27
C LEU A 215 -10.63 -7.57 20.70
N GLN A 216 -11.10 -8.46 21.57
CA GLN A 216 -11.30 -8.15 22.97
C GLN A 216 -9.99 -7.82 23.70
N GLN A 217 -8.85 -8.39 23.29
CA GLN A 217 -7.56 -8.03 23.88
C GLN A 217 -7.18 -6.58 23.56
N THR A 218 -7.36 -6.14 22.32
CA THR A 218 -7.10 -4.73 21.96
C THR A 218 -8.03 -3.79 22.75
N ALA A 219 -9.32 -4.12 22.84
CA ALA A 219 -10.30 -3.33 23.59
C ALA A 219 -9.97 -3.30 25.09
N TYR A 220 -9.58 -4.43 25.69
CA TYR A 220 -9.22 -4.52 27.11
C TYR A 220 -8.02 -3.63 27.48
N HIS A 221 -7.07 -3.48 26.55
CA HIS A 221 -5.91 -2.60 26.71
C HIS A 221 -6.16 -1.18 26.17
N ASN A 222 -7.42 -0.80 25.93
CA ASN A 222 -7.82 0.52 25.44
C ASN A 222 -7.15 0.92 24.10
N LEU A 223 -6.91 -0.05 23.23
CA LEU A 223 -6.34 0.14 21.91
C LEU A 223 -7.41 0.09 20.83
N ASN A 224 -7.34 0.98 19.84
CA ASN A 224 -8.26 1.02 18.71
C ASN A 224 -7.69 0.31 17.49
N ASN A 225 -8.48 -0.59 16.88
CA ASN A 225 -8.15 -1.23 15.60
C ASN A 225 -8.62 -0.34 14.45
N VAL A 226 -7.70 0.07 13.59
CA VAL A 226 -7.99 0.92 12.42
C VAL A 226 -8.38 0.07 11.23
N LYS A 227 -7.68 -1.06 11.02
CA LYS A 227 -7.97 -2.02 9.95
C LYS A 227 -7.76 -3.44 10.45
N ILE A 228 -8.51 -4.36 9.86
CA ILE A 228 -8.44 -5.79 10.12
C ILE A 228 -8.50 -6.49 8.77
N HIS A 229 -7.55 -7.39 8.52
CA HIS A 229 -7.54 -8.23 7.33
C HIS A 229 -7.36 -9.67 7.75
N SER A 230 -8.13 -10.59 7.17
CA SER A 230 -7.95 -12.03 7.32
C SER A 230 -7.54 -12.65 6.00
N ARG A 231 -6.74 -13.70 6.07
CA ARG A 231 -6.32 -14.49 4.92
C ARG A 231 -5.87 -15.88 5.36
N PRO A 232 -5.77 -16.85 4.42
CA PRO A 232 -5.12 -18.12 4.71
C PRO A 232 -3.72 -17.91 5.30
N ALA A 233 -3.36 -18.69 6.31
CA ALA A 233 -2.05 -18.59 6.94
C ALA A 233 -0.94 -18.91 5.93
N LEU A 234 0.17 -18.17 6.03
CA LEU A 234 1.35 -18.35 5.18
C LEU A 234 2.30 -19.42 5.73
N ASP A 235 2.25 -19.66 7.03
CA ASP A 235 3.05 -20.71 7.68
C ASP A 235 2.34 -22.05 7.54
N ASP A 236 3.11 -23.14 7.48
CA ASP A 236 2.61 -24.55 7.48
C ASP A 236 1.99 -24.91 8.85
N VAL A 237 0.94 -24.19 9.22
CA VAL A 237 0.16 -24.47 10.41
C VAL A 237 -0.93 -25.47 10.05
N ALA A 238 -0.62 -26.76 10.10
CA ALA A 238 -1.61 -27.81 9.91
C ALA A 238 -2.63 -27.79 11.06
N ILE A 239 -3.83 -27.30 10.78
CA ILE A 239 -5.01 -27.51 11.62
C ILE A 239 -5.85 -28.59 10.95
N GLU A 240 -6.08 -29.70 11.64
CA GLU A 240 -6.80 -30.86 11.09
C GLU A 240 -8.22 -30.43 10.64
N GLY A 241 -8.48 -30.53 9.33
CA GLY A 241 -9.80 -30.32 8.72
C GLY A 241 -10.21 -28.88 8.40
N LEU A 242 -9.36 -27.85 8.63
CA LEU A 242 -9.67 -26.46 8.38
C LEU A 242 -8.48 -25.73 7.72
N GLU A 243 -8.76 -24.72 6.90
CA GLU A 243 -7.72 -23.81 6.41
C GLU A 243 -7.37 -22.81 7.51
N PRO A 244 -6.16 -22.83 8.07
CA PRO A 244 -5.76 -21.90 9.12
C PRO A 244 -5.80 -20.46 8.58
N GLN A 245 -6.39 -19.56 9.37
CA GLN A 245 -6.47 -18.16 9.05
C GLN A 245 -5.44 -17.36 9.84
N MET A 246 -4.79 -16.40 9.19
CA MET A 246 -4.02 -15.37 9.89
C MET A 246 -4.75 -14.03 9.82
N PHE A 247 -4.50 -13.19 10.82
CA PHE A 247 -5.11 -11.87 10.94
C PHE A 247 -4.02 -10.79 10.99
N TYR A 248 -4.17 -9.76 10.13
CA TYR A 248 -3.39 -8.54 10.24
C TYR A 248 -4.24 -7.47 10.92
N LEU A 249 -3.76 -6.93 12.02
CA LEU A 249 -4.39 -5.85 12.77
C LEU A 249 -3.53 -4.59 12.69
N GLU A 250 -4.10 -3.50 12.17
CA GLU A 250 -3.50 -2.17 12.26
C GLU A 250 -4.08 -1.46 13.49
N VAL A 251 -3.26 -1.28 14.51
CA VAL A 251 -3.68 -0.84 15.85
C VAL A 251 -3.08 0.53 16.17
N VAL A 252 -3.88 1.43 16.76
CA VAL A 252 -3.38 2.75 17.21
C VAL A 252 -2.43 2.59 18.38
N GLY A 253 -1.24 3.16 18.27
CA GLY A 253 -0.20 3.15 19.28
C GLY A 253 1.12 2.59 18.76
N HIS A 254 2.22 2.93 19.44
CA HIS A 254 3.56 2.43 19.13
C HIS A 254 3.84 1.15 19.94
N ARG A 255 4.59 0.20 19.39
CA ARG A 255 4.94 -1.07 20.05
C ARG A 255 5.61 -0.90 21.42
N ASN A 256 6.29 0.23 21.65
CA ASN A 256 6.94 0.55 22.92
C ASN A 256 6.00 1.26 23.93
N ASN A 257 4.75 1.51 23.57
CA ASN A 257 3.72 1.97 24.50
C ASN A 257 3.35 0.82 25.45
N ASP A 258 3.11 1.11 26.73
CA ASP A 258 2.82 0.11 27.77
C ASP A 258 1.54 -0.69 27.49
N ASP A 259 0.49 -0.02 26.99
CA ASP A 259 -0.77 -0.70 26.64
C ASP A 259 -0.58 -1.65 25.46
N MET A 260 0.17 -1.21 24.43
CA MET A 260 0.49 -2.05 23.27
C MET A 260 1.34 -3.26 23.66
N ARG A 261 2.37 -3.07 24.49
CA ARG A 261 3.20 -4.19 24.99
C ARG A 261 2.36 -5.21 25.73
N ARG A 262 1.55 -4.75 26.71
CA ARG A 262 0.65 -5.63 27.48
C ARG A 262 -0.35 -6.36 26.58
N CYS A 263 -0.89 -5.70 25.57
CA CYS A 263 -1.79 -6.32 24.61
C CYS A 263 -1.10 -7.43 23.81
N ILE A 264 0.08 -7.16 23.27
CA ILE A 264 0.88 -8.13 22.51
C ILE A 264 1.22 -9.34 23.38
N ASP A 265 1.65 -9.13 24.63
CA ASP A 265 1.98 -10.22 25.57
C ASP A 265 0.73 -11.03 25.94
N SER A 266 -0.42 -10.39 26.13
CA SER A 266 -1.71 -11.06 26.36
C SER A 266 -2.13 -11.92 25.18
N LEU A 267 -1.98 -11.40 23.96
CA LEU A 267 -2.27 -12.15 22.72
C LEU A 267 -1.33 -13.36 22.58
N ARG A 268 -0.04 -13.16 22.80
CA ARG A 268 0.95 -14.25 22.77
C ARG A 268 0.59 -15.36 23.77
N TYR A 269 0.27 -14.98 24.99
CA TYR A 269 -0.11 -15.94 26.04
C TYR A 269 -1.38 -16.72 25.68
N LYS A 270 -2.45 -16.03 25.24
CA LYS A 270 -3.76 -16.64 24.97
C LYS A 270 -3.79 -17.48 23.70
N MET A 271 -3.01 -17.07 22.68
CA MET A 271 -3.01 -17.73 21.38
C MET A 271 -1.93 -18.81 21.28
N LYS A 272 -1.05 -18.93 22.30
CA LYS A 272 0.01 -19.93 22.31
C LYS A 272 -0.57 -21.32 22.54
N PRO A 273 -0.32 -22.31 21.66
CA PRO A 273 -0.75 -23.69 21.89
C PRO A 273 0.07 -24.31 23.01
N GLU A 274 -0.57 -25.15 23.83
CA GLU A 274 0.10 -25.89 24.89
C GLU A 274 1.25 -26.76 24.31
N GLY A 275 2.44 -26.62 24.89
CA GLY A 275 3.61 -27.46 24.56
C GLY A 275 4.33 -27.14 23.27
N ARG A 276 4.01 -26.05 22.54
CA ARG A 276 4.70 -25.62 21.33
C ARG A 276 5.28 -24.22 21.46
N ASP A 277 6.53 -24.05 21.04
CA ASP A 277 7.20 -22.75 21.02
C ASP A 277 7.10 -22.14 19.60
N ILE A 278 5.90 -21.64 19.26
CA ILE A 278 5.60 -21.08 17.95
C ILE A 278 5.24 -19.60 18.14
N GLU A 279 5.78 -18.74 17.26
CA GLU A 279 5.47 -17.33 17.29
C GLU A 279 4.09 -17.08 16.66
N VAL A 280 3.07 -16.94 17.49
CA VAL A 280 1.67 -16.71 17.09
C VAL A 280 1.39 -15.24 16.80
N VAL A 281 2.19 -14.33 17.33
CA VAL A 281 2.00 -12.88 17.24
C VAL A 281 3.30 -12.21 16.81
N ARG A 282 3.32 -11.68 15.61
CA ARG A 282 4.47 -10.99 15.01
C ARG A 282 4.17 -9.50 14.84
N VAL A 283 4.99 -8.62 15.40
CA VAL A 283 4.92 -7.17 15.12
C VAL A 283 5.67 -6.90 13.83
N LEU A 284 4.94 -6.49 12.79
CA LEU A 284 5.52 -6.15 11.49
C LEU A 284 6.09 -4.73 11.46
N GLY A 285 5.76 -3.88 12.42
CA GLY A 285 6.37 -2.56 12.56
C GLY A 285 5.44 -1.57 13.24
N SER A 286 6.05 -0.49 13.73
CA SER A 286 5.34 0.70 14.20
C SER A 286 5.82 1.89 13.38
N TYR A 287 4.91 2.76 13.00
CA TYR A 287 5.16 3.91 12.14
C TYR A 287 4.25 5.07 12.51
N GLU A 288 4.71 6.28 12.22
CA GLU A 288 3.96 7.50 12.49
C GLU A 288 2.69 7.53 11.63
N ARG A 289 1.58 7.91 12.24
CA ARG A 289 0.30 8.08 11.55
C ARG A 289 0.38 9.30 10.63
N PRO A 290 0.01 9.18 9.33
CA PRO A 290 0.10 10.28 8.37
C PRO A 290 -0.93 11.37 8.61
#